data_72a31c12b69746a8f0a4c7711988c6bd
#
_entry.id   72a31c12b69746a8f0a4c7711988c6bd
#
_cell.length_a   1.000
_cell.length_b   1.000
_cell.length_c   1.000
_cell.angle_alpha   90.00
_cell.angle_beta   90.00
_cell.angle_gamma   90.00
#
_symmetry.space_group_name_H-M   'P 1'
#
loop_
_entity.id
_entity.type
_entity.pdbx_description
1 polymer ?
#
loop_
_entity_poly.entity_id
_entity_poly.type
_entity_poly.pdbx_seq_one_letter_code
_entity_poly.pdbx_strand_id
1 'polypeptide(L)'
;MVRNYQQKKATLVWSVTGSGKTEMIFEVIQAARLQGHRVAVVSPRIDVCRELFPRIQQAFPKESCLLLYGDSEEDYRYTDLLVATIHQLLHFYRAFDLIIVDEVDAFPYEGDQQLRFGLMNALKATGCLIYLSATPSDALLKETTNFAVEKMPLRFHQRPLIVPQLIWYEGWRNVYQTKRRLRRLLFHLQRLSQTNFVLVFCPSIVFMERLEKAVRSFLKEETITSVSAKDPARIEKVVKARNSKYQILFTTTILERGVTFENVSVVVMGADHPVFSKSALVQIAGRVDRKGPFNHGEVLFFYDQATSAIRKAILEIQAMNRLAKEWLASEV
;
A
#
# COMPACT_ATOMS: atom_id res chain seq x y z
N MET A 1 -14.72 5.10 14.03
CA MET A 1 -13.79 6.26 14.03
C MET A 1 -14.43 7.53 14.62
N VAL A 2 -15.55 8.04 14.10
CA VAL A 2 -16.20 9.29 14.61
C VAL A 2 -16.49 9.21 16.11
N ARG A 3 -17.10 8.12 16.60
CA ARG A 3 -17.34 7.92 18.04
C ARG A 3 -16.05 7.98 18.88
N ASN A 4 -14.97 7.35 18.41
CA ASN A 4 -13.69 7.37 19.12
C ASN A 4 -13.08 8.77 19.14
N TYR A 5 -13.15 9.50 18.02
CA TYR A 5 -12.75 10.89 17.92
C TYR A 5 -13.50 11.78 18.92
N GLN A 6 -14.84 11.67 18.99
CA GLN A 6 -15.65 12.42 19.95
C GLN A 6 -15.29 12.10 21.41
N GLN A 7 -14.89 10.86 21.68
CA GLN A 7 -14.39 10.43 22.99
C GLN A 7 -12.91 10.76 23.23
N LYS A 8 -12.23 11.45 22.28
CA LYS A 8 -10.79 11.75 22.31
C LYS A 8 -9.91 10.50 22.45
N LYS A 9 -10.36 9.37 21.90
CA LYS A 9 -9.68 8.10 21.99
C LYS A 9 -8.84 7.87 20.75
N ALA A 10 -7.51 7.76 20.93
CA ALA A 10 -6.61 7.41 19.84
C ALA A 10 -7.04 6.06 19.21
N THR A 11 -6.98 5.97 17.88
CA THR A 11 -7.52 4.82 17.15
C THR A 11 -6.51 4.29 16.14
N LEU A 12 -6.33 2.97 16.13
CA LEU A 12 -5.65 2.25 15.06
C LEU A 12 -6.69 1.57 14.17
N VAL A 13 -6.77 1.99 12.91
CA VAL A 13 -7.60 1.35 11.89
C VAL A 13 -6.75 0.34 11.13
N TRP A 14 -6.98 -0.93 11.39
CA TRP A 14 -6.36 -2.03 10.68
C TRP A 14 -7.29 -2.50 9.56
N SER A 15 -7.02 -2.06 8.35
CA SER A 15 -7.90 -2.29 7.22
C SER A 15 -7.19 -2.96 6.06
N VAL A 16 -7.84 -3.90 5.40
CA VAL A 16 -7.29 -4.55 4.21
C VAL A 16 -7.07 -3.56 3.06
N THR A 17 -6.19 -3.91 2.13
CA THR A 17 -6.00 -3.13 0.90
C THR A 17 -7.29 -3.08 0.08
N GLY A 18 -7.72 -1.89 -0.33
CA GLY A 18 -8.95 -1.70 -1.10
C GLY A 18 -10.23 -1.66 -0.26
N SER A 19 -10.12 -1.45 1.06
CA SER A 19 -11.28 -1.30 1.97
C SER A 19 -12.00 0.05 1.89
N GLY A 20 -11.50 1.02 1.13
CA GLY A 20 -12.07 2.37 1.10
C GLY A 20 -11.59 3.26 2.26
N LYS A 21 -10.38 3.06 2.78
CA LYS A 21 -9.80 3.85 3.89
C LYS A 21 -9.98 5.36 3.73
N THR A 22 -9.81 5.87 2.53
CA THR A 22 -9.89 7.31 2.25
C THR A 22 -11.28 7.86 2.47
N GLU A 23 -12.31 7.13 2.05
CA GLU A 23 -13.71 7.55 2.24
C GLU A 23 -14.10 7.59 3.71
N MET A 24 -13.57 6.65 4.48
CA MET A 24 -13.87 6.57 5.92
C MET A 24 -13.27 7.72 6.74
N ILE A 25 -12.11 8.24 6.32
CA ILE A 25 -11.53 9.40 7.01
C ILE A 25 -12.34 10.67 6.76
N PHE A 26 -13.12 10.76 5.67
CA PHE A 26 -13.93 11.94 5.38
C PHE A 26 -14.97 12.21 6.47
N GLU A 27 -15.61 11.18 7.01
CA GLU A 27 -16.59 11.35 8.09
C GLU A 27 -15.96 11.93 9.35
N VAL A 28 -14.78 11.48 9.74
CA VAL A 28 -14.09 12.00 10.93
C VAL A 28 -13.52 13.39 10.70
N ILE A 29 -13.02 13.67 9.48
CA ILE A 29 -12.61 15.03 9.08
C ILE A 29 -13.80 15.97 9.15
N GLN A 30 -14.94 15.60 8.60
CA GLN A 30 -16.18 16.40 8.66
C GLN A 30 -16.60 16.67 10.10
N ALA A 31 -16.61 15.64 10.96
CA ALA A 31 -16.94 15.80 12.37
C ALA A 31 -16.00 16.76 13.10
N ALA A 32 -14.71 16.74 12.75
CA ALA A 32 -13.71 17.66 13.29
C ALA A 32 -13.94 19.09 12.77
N ARG A 33 -14.16 19.26 11.47
CA ARG A 33 -14.38 20.58 10.86
C ARG A 33 -15.65 21.28 11.35
N LEU A 34 -16.71 20.51 11.58
CA LEU A 34 -17.94 21.05 12.19
C LEU A 34 -17.74 21.62 13.60
N GLN A 35 -16.68 21.19 14.31
CA GLN A 35 -16.27 21.73 15.61
C GLN A 35 -15.24 22.86 15.48
N GLY A 36 -14.89 23.28 14.26
CA GLY A 36 -13.83 24.28 14.02
C GLY A 36 -12.40 23.74 14.28
N HIS A 37 -12.24 22.43 14.38
CA HIS A 37 -10.96 21.80 14.68
C HIS A 37 -10.05 21.77 13.46
N ARG A 38 -8.77 22.07 13.64
CA ARG A 38 -7.73 21.98 12.62
C ARG A 38 -7.26 20.54 12.45
N VAL A 39 -7.21 20.06 11.19
CA VAL A 39 -6.95 18.67 10.84
C VAL A 39 -5.69 18.55 9.98
N ALA A 40 -4.84 17.56 10.29
CA ALA A 40 -3.76 17.14 9.41
C ALA A 40 -3.97 15.68 8.98
N VAL A 41 -3.87 15.43 7.67
CA VAL A 41 -3.81 14.08 7.10
C VAL A 41 -2.40 13.90 6.54
N VAL A 42 -1.64 12.99 7.12
CA VAL A 42 -0.23 12.83 6.79
C VAL A 42 0.12 11.41 6.41
N SER A 43 1.15 11.26 5.60
CA SER A 43 1.72 9.96 5.25
C SER A 43 3.24 10.04 5.19
N PRO A 44 3.98 8.95 5.46
CA PRO A 44 5.42 8.89 5.22
C PRO A 44 5.80 9.08 3.74
N ARG A 45 4.85 8.94 2.82
CA ARG A 45 5.09 8.86 1.38
C ARG A 45 4.45 10.01 0.61
N ILE A 46 5.26 10.69 -0.22
CA ILE A 46 4.79 11.79 -1.08
C ILE A 46 3.69 11.31 -2.05
N ASP A 47 3.86 10.12 -2.66
CA ASP A 47 2.90 9.58 -3.62
C ASP A 47 1.49 9.45 -3.02
N VAL A 48 1.41 9.03 -1.75
CA VAL A 48 0.14 8.91 -1.01
C VAL A 48 -0.47 10.28 -0.75
N CYS A 49 0.32 11.26 -0.32
CA CYS A 49 -0.16 12.62 -0.09
C CYS A 49 -0.73 13.24 -1.38
N ARG A 50 -0.03 13.04 -2.52
CA ARG A 50 -0.48 13.51 -3.84
C ARG A 50 -1.76 12.82 -4.33
N GLU A 51 -1.98 11.55 -3.97
CA GLU A 51 -3.22 10.82 -4.29
C GLU A 51 -4.38 11.27 -3.39
N LEU A 52 -4.13 11.52 -2.10
CA LEU A 52 -5.14 11.91 -1.13
C LEU A 52 -5.62 13.36 -1.32
N PHE A 53 -4.72 14.27 -1.64
CA PHE A 53 -5.01 15.70 -1.68
C PHE A 53 -6.18 16.07 -2.60
N PRO A 54 -6.22 15.68 -3.90
CA PRO A 54 -7.35 16.03 -4.77
C PRO A 54 -8.67 15.43 -4.30
N ARG A 55 -8.64 14.24 -3.67
CA ARG A 55 -9.84 13.58 -3.15
C ARG A 55 -10.39 14.32 -1.92
N ILE A 56 -9.50 14.76 -1.04
CA ILE A 56 -9.86 15.58 0.13
C ILE A 56 -10.40 16.95 -0.33
N GLN A 57 -9.74 17.59 -1.28
CA GLN A 57 -10.18 18.86 -1.86
C GLN A 57 -11.59 18.75 -2.47
N GLN A 58 -11.85 17.66 -3.19
CA GLN A 58 -13.17 17.40 -3.78
C GLN A 58 -14.24 17.13 -2.72
N ALA A 59 -13.88 16.42 -1.64
CA ALA A 59 -14.81 16.12 -0.55
C ALA A 59 -15.12 17.35 0.33
N PHE A 60 -14.17 18.28 0.44
CA PHE A 60 -14.29 19.48 1.29
C PHE A 60 -14.03 20.78 0.50
N PRO A 61 -14.85 21.12 -0.51
CA PRO A 61 -14.57 22.23 -1.42
C PRO A 61 -14.66 23.62 -0.76
N LYS A 62 -15.25 23.71 0.44
CA LYS A 62 -15.38 24.96 1.21
C LYS A 62 -14.25 25.16 2.21
N GLU A 63 -13.45 24.13 2.46
CA GLU A 63 -12.36 24.18 3.43
C GLU A 63 -11.06 24.69 2.78
N SER A 64 -10.31 25.49 3.52
CA SER A 64 -8.95 25.84 3.11
C SER A 64 -8.05 24.62 3.24
N CYS A 65 -7.50 24.15 2.12
CA CYS A 65 -6.67 22.97 2.07
C CYS A 65 -5.28 23.27 1.49
N LEU A 66 -4.23 22.66 2.03
CA LEU A 66 -2.85 22.82 1.59
C LEU A 66 -2.16 21.46 1.50
N LEU A 67 -1.33 21.26 0.47
CA LEU A 67 -0.46 20.10 0.32
C LEU A 67 1.00 20.49 0.58
N LEU A 68 1.65 19.87 1.58
CA LEU A 68 3.06 20.12 1.91
C LEU A 68 3.90 18.84 1.83
N TYR A 69 5.04 18.95 1.13
CA TYR A 69 6.11 17.95 1.10
C TYR A 69 7.44 18.66 0.79
N GLY A 70 8.58 17.96 0.86
CA GLY A 70 9.92 18.58 0.81
C GLY A 70 10.16 19.53 -0.36
N ASP A 71 9.67 19.20 -1.55
CA ASP A 71 9.83 19.99 -2.78
C ASP A 71 8.48 20.58 -3.23
N SER A 72 7.59 20.93 -2.31
CA SER A 72 6.31 21.56 -2.67
C SER A 72 6.54 22.95 -3.22
N GLU A 73 5.85 23.29 -4.33
CA GLU A 73 5.91 24.62 -4.97
C GLU A 73 5.13 25.67 -4.20
N GLU A 74 4.18 25.25 -3.33
CA GLU A 74 3.36 26.15 -2.53
C GLU A 74 4.06 26.51 -1.22
N ASP A 75 4.14 27.79 -0.95
CA ASP A 75 4.56 28.31 0.35
C ASP A 75 3.54 27.97 1.44
N TYR A 76 4.04 27.78 2.65
CA TYR A 76 3.17 27.57 3.80
C TYR A 76 2.21 28.75 4.01
N ARG A 77 0.93 28.44 4.12
CA ARG A 77 -0.12 29.34 4.61
C ARG A 77 -0.97 28.62 5.65
N TYR A 78 -1.56 29.37 6.55
CA TYR A 78 -2.51 28.78 7.51
C TYR A 78 -3.70 28.18 6.76
N THR A 79 -4.00 26.94 7.08
CA THR A 79 -5.17 26.22 6.53
C THR A 79 -5.80 25.36 7.63
N ASP A 80 -7.09 25.14 7.51
CA ASP A 80 -7.85 24.31 8.43
C ASP A 80 -7.62 22.82 8.18
N LEU A 81 -7.29 22.48 6.94
CA LEU A 81 -7.06 21.11 6.50
C LEU A 81 -5.70 21.05 5.81
N LEU A 82 -4.78 20.28 6.40
CA LEU A 82 -3.43 20.06 5.87
C LEU A 82 -3.31 18.62 5.37
N VAL A 83 -2.81 18.43 4.14
CA VAL A 83 -2.29 17.15 3.67
C VAL A 83 -0.79 17.28 3.54
N ALA A 84 -0.01 16.39 4.16
CA ALA A 84 1.44 16.57 4.17
C ALA A 84 2.20 15.25 4.32
N THR A 85 3.49 15.28 3.96
CA THR A 85 4.38 14.23 4.44
C THR A 85 4.63 14.38 5.94
N ILE A 86 4.80 13.27 6.62
CA ILE A 86 4.96 13.26 8.09
C ILE A 86 6.15 14.09 8.55
N HIS A 87 7.20 14.24 7.72
CA HIS A 87 8.36 15.11 7.98
C HIS A 87 7.95 16.57 8.19
N GLN A 88 6.91 17.04 7.51
CA GLN A 88 6.45 18.43 7.64
C GLN A 88 5.91 18.73 9.04
N LEU A 89 5.48 17.71 9.79
CA LEU A 89 5.02 17.89 11.16
C LEU A 89 6.10 18.41 12.12
N LEU A 90 7.38 18.24 11.78
CA LEU A 90 8.50 18.82 12.55
C LEU A 90 8.47 20.35 12.62
N HIS A 91 7.77 21.03 11.71
CA HIS A 91 7.62 22.49 11.68
C HIS A 91 6.42 23.00 12.49
N PHE A 92 5.64 22.10 13.15
CA PHE A 92 4.42 22.48 13.85
C PHE A 92 4.53 22.20 15.36
N TYR A 93 3.95 23.09 16.14
CA TYR A 93 3.84 22.95 17.59
C TYR A 93 2.39 23.11 18.02
N ARG A 94 1.79 22.07 18.62
CA ARG A 94 0.40 22.04 19.12
C ARG A 94 -0.60 22.67 18.16
N ALA A 95 -0.47 22.36 16.89
CA ALA A 95 -1.19 23.03 15.82
C ALA A 95 -2.50 22.35 15.45
N PHE A 96 -2.61 21.02 15.65
CA PHE A 96 -3.71 20.20 15.13
C PHE A 96 -4.53 19.58 16.25
N ASP A 97 -5.86 19.63 16.09
CA ASP A 97 -6.83 18.97 16.98
C ASP A 97 -7.03 17.49 16.58
N LEU A 98 -6.82 17.17 15.29
CA LEU A 98 -6.86 15.81 14.76
C LEU A 98 -5.68 15.61 13.83
N ILE A 99 -4.93 14.54 14.05
CA ILE A 99 -3.93 14.05 13.09
C ILE A 99 -4.31 12.64 12.65
N ILE A 100 -4.39 12.44 11.34
CA ILE A 100 -4.62 11.14 10.71
C ILE A 100 -3.33 10.76 9.98
N VAL A 101 -2.73 9.62 10.34
CA VAL A 101 -1.51 9.11 9.70
C VAL A 101 -1.87 7.92 8.83
N ASP A 102 -1.81 8.09 7.51
CA ASP A 102 -2.00 6.97 6.58
C ASP A 102 -0.67 6.27 6.27
N GLU A 103 -0.76 4.95 6.11
CA GLU A 103 0.41 4.07 5.92
C GLU A 103 1.45 4.22 7.07
N VAL A 104 1.00 4.27 8.32
CA VAL A 104 1.85 4.43 9.49
C VAL A 104 2.95 3.38 9.62
N ASP A 105 2.78 2.21 9.01
CA ASP A 105 3.73 1.09 8.94
C ASP A 105 4.76 1.24 7.80
N ALA A 106 4.76 2.35 7.06
CA ALA A 106 5.70 2.57 5.96
C ALA A 106 6.97 3.28 6.40
N PHE A 107 8.10 2.89 5.79
CA PHE A 107 9.33 3.67 5.89
C PHE A 107 9.12 5.10 5.32
N PRO A 108 9.72 6.16 5.92
CA PRO A 108 10.68 6.13 7.02
C PRO A 108 10.07 6.24 8.43
N TYR A 109 8.75 6.36 8.58
CA TYR A 109 8.15 6.63 9.89
C TYR A 109 8.33 5.48 10.89
N GLU A 110 8.18 4.24 10.44
CA GLU A 110 8.35 3.08 11.32
C GLU A 110 9.78 3.00 11.88
N GLY A 111 9.89 3.14 13.19
CA GLY A 111 11.17 3.12 13.92
C GLY A 111 11.90 4.48 14.01
N ASP A 112 11.40 5.53 13.37
CA ASP A 112 12.00 6.87 13.45
C ASP A 112 11.47 7.66 14.65
N GLN A 113 12.33 7.89 15.64
CA GLN A 113 11.98 8.60 16.85
C GLN A 113 11.78 10.10 16.62
N GLN A 114 12.47 10.72 15.65
CA GLN A 114 12.34 12.15 15.34
C GLN A 114 10.98 12.44 14.72
N LEU A 115 10.55 11.60 13.77
CA LEU A 115 9.23 11.74 13.13
C LEU A 115 8.11 11.50 14.14
N ARG A 116 8.29 10.54 15.04
CA ARG A 116 7.34 10.32 16.15
C ARG A 116 7.27 11.52 17.08
N PHE A 117 8.39 12.08 17.45
CA PHE A 117 8.45 13.31 18.24
C PHE A 117 7.74 14.46 17.53
N GLY A 118 8.02 14.68 16.23
CA GLY A 118 7.37 15.71 15.42
C GLY A 118 5.85 15.57 15.38
N LEU A 119 5.35 14.33 15.18
CA LEU A 119 3.93 14.01 15.23
C LEU A 119 3.29 14.40 16.57
N MET A 120 3.88 13.94 17.68
CA MET A 120 3.34 14.19 19.01
C MET A 120 3.43 15.68 19.42
N ASN A 121 4.47 16.37 18.94
CA ASN A 121 4.65 17.80 19.18
C ASN A 121 3.66 18.66 18.37
N ALA A 122 3.31 18.23 17.16
CA ALA A 122 2.34 18.91 16.31
C ALA A 122 0.88 18.74 16.80
N LEU A 123 0.59 17.66 17.52
CA LEU A 123 -0.72 17.39 18.09
C LEU A 123 -0.97 18.26 19.32
N LYS A 124 -2.15 18.86 19.45
CA LYS A 124 -2.57 19.57 20.66
C LYS A 124 -2.69 18.59 21.84
N ALA A 125 -2.52 19.06 23.06
CA ALA A 125 -2.64 18.24 24.27
C ALA A 125 -4.02 17.55 24.39
N THR A 126 -5.07 18.18 23.86
CA THR A 126 -6.44 17.63 23.79
C THR A 126 -6.77 17.03 22.44
N GLY A 127 -5.78 16.93 21.56
CA GLY A 127 -5.96 16.44 20.19
C GLY A 127 -6.15 14.93 20.14
N CYS A 128 -6.66 14.47 19.00
CA CYS A 128 -6.91 13.04 18.73
C CYS A 128 -5.99 12.53 17.62
N LEU A 129 -5.52 11.29 17.76
CA LEU A 129 -4.64 10.63 16.81
C LEU A 129 -5.32 9.42 16.20
N ILE A 130 -5.29 9.31 14.87
CA ILE A 130 -5.79 8.15 14.13
C ILE A 130 -4.68 7.61 13.25
N TYR A 131 -4.35 6.34 13.43
CA TYR A 131 -3.43 5.59 12.60
C TYR A 131 -4.18 4.70 11.62
N LEU A 132 -3.78 4.71 10.35
CA LEU A 132 -4.29 3.80 9.33
C LEU A 132 -3.15 2.90 8.87
N SER A 133 -3.37 1.59 8.90
CA SER A 133 -2.44 0.59 8.39
C SER A 133 -3.19 -0.58 7.78
N ALA A 134 -2.64 -1.14 6.71
CA ALA A 134 -3.12 -2.41 6.18
C ALA A 134 -2.38 -3.61 6.80
N THR A 135 -1.20 -3.38 7.33
CA THR A 135 -0.26 -4.42 7.77
C THR A 135 0.51 -3.99 9.02
N PRO A 136 -0.18 -3.65 10.13
CA PRO A 136 0.50 -3.16 11.32
C PRO A 136 1.58 -4.17 11.77
N SER A 137 2.76 -3.64 12.08
CA SER A 137 3.85 -4.44 12.62
C SER A 137 3.62 -4.81 14.08
N ASP A 138 4.32 -5.83 14.55
CA ASP A 138 4.29 -6.22 15.97
C ASP A 138 4.76 -5.05 16.88
N ALA A 139 5.66 -4.19 16.39
CA ALA A 139 6.13 -2.99 17.09
C ALA A 139 5.01 -1.94 17.19
N LEU A 140 4.33 -1.65 16.09
CA LEU A 140 3.21 -0.71 16.06
C LEU A 140 2.05 -1.20 16.96
N LEU A 141 1.73 -2.48 16.95
CA LEU A 141 0.69 -3.04 17.80
C LEU A 141 1.03 -2.92 19.30
N LYS A 142 2.30 -3.05 19.67
CA LYS A 142 2.76 -2.81 21.05
C LYS A 142 2.65 -1.33 21.43
N GLU A 143 3.05 -0.44 20.53
CA GLU A 143 2.95 1.01 20.73
C GLU A 143 1.50 1.45 20.93
N THR A 144 0.58 0.88 20.17
CA THR A 144 -0.85 1.25 20.14
C THR A 144 -1.70 0.42 21.11
N THR A 145 -1.11 -0.20 22.13
CA THR A 145 -1.83 -1.04 23.09
C THR A 145 -3.01 -0.32 23.77
N ASN A 146 -2.89 1.01 23.97
CA ASN A 146 -3.92 1.85 24.56
C ASN A 146 -4.89 2.46 23.54
N PHE A 147 -4.71 2.19 22.25
CA PHE A 147 -5.60 2.69 21.20
C PHE A 147 -6.84 1.81 21.08
N ALA A 148 -7.93 2.40 20.59
CA ALA A 148 -9.03 1.62 20.04
C ALA A 148 -8.56 0.98 18.73
N VAL A 149 -8.71 -0.34 18.60
CA VAL A 149 -8.36 -1.05 17.37
C VAL A 149 -9.63 -1.37 16.60
N GLU A 150 -9.78 -0.74 15.44
CA GLU A 150 -10.88 -0.98 14.51
C GLU A 150 -10.39 -1.84 13.35
N LYS A 151 -10.86 -3.08 13.24
CA LYS A 151 -10.50 -3.97 12.14
C LYS A 151 -11.51 -3.85 11.01
N MET A 152 -11.03 -3.67 9.79
CA MET A 152 -11.84 -3.59 8.58
C MET A 152 -11.40 -4.65 7.58
N PRO A 153 -11.96 -5.84 7.70
CA PRO A 153 -11.54 -6.99 6.92
C PRO A 153 -12.13 -7.00 5.49
N LEU A 154 -13.17 -6.18 5.23
CA LEU A 154 -13.85 -6.15 3.95
C LEU A 154 -13.23 -5.13 2.98
N ARG A 155 -13.07 -5.53 1.72
CA ARG A 155 -12.85 -4.61 0.62
C ARG A 155 -14.15 -3.88 0.26
N PHE A 156 -14.04 -2.71 -0.37
CA PHE A 156 -15.20 -1.93 -0.80
C PHE A 156 -16.21 -2.75 -1.64
N HIS A 157 -15.72 -3.63 -2.50
CA HIS A 157 -16.55 -4.52 -3.31
C HIS A 157 -16.86 -5.88 -2.67
N GLN A 158 -16.61 -6.03 -1.35
CA GLN A 158 -16.89 -7.20 -0.50
C GLN A 158 -16.20 -8.51 -0.92
N ARG A 159 -15.30 -8.49 -1.92
CA ARG A 159 -14.56 -9.69 -2.33
C ARG A 159 -13.39 -9.98 -1.37
N PRO A 160 -13.10 -11.26 -1.09
CA PRO A 160 -11.98 -11.63 -0.22
C PRO A 160 -10.63 -11.26 -0.84
N LEU A 161 -9.61 -11.15 0.00
CA LEU A 161 -8.24 -11.07 -0.47
C LEU A 161 -7.83 -12.38 -1.15
N ILE A 162 -7.08 -12.29 -2.24
CA ILE A 162 -6.56 -13.48 -2.91
C ILE A 162 -5.42 -14.08 -2.06
N VAL A 163 -5.60 -15.34 -1.66
CA VAL A 163 -4.56 -16.07 -0.91
C VAL A 163 -3.45 -16.49 -1.86
N PRO A 164 -2.17 -16.16 -1.56
CA PRO A 164 -1.06 -16.53 -2.43
C PRO A 164 -0.88 -18.04 -2.59
N GLN A 165 -0.63 -18.47 -3.83
CA GLN A 165 -0.21 -19.82 -4.16
C GLN A 165 1.32 -19.90 -4.04
N LEU A 166 1.81 -20.88 -3.30
CA LEU A 166 3.24 -21.11 -3.10
C LEU A 166 3.80 -22.00 -4.22
N ILE A 167 4.82 -21.49 -4.91
CA ILE A 167 5.51 -22.19 -5.99
C ILE A 167 6.95 -22.43 -5.55
N TRP A 168 7.25 -23.65 -5.09
CA TRP A 168 8.64 -23.99 -4.77
C TRP A 168 9.51 -23.94 -6.01
N TYR A 169 10.63 -23.23 -5.95
CA TYR A 169 11.47 -22.94 -7.09
C TYR A 169 12.95 -22.86 -6.69
N GLU A 170 13.58 -24.02 -6.60
CA GLU A 170 14.98 -24.15 -6.21
C GLU A 170 15.90 -23.32 -7.09
N GLY A 171 16.79 -22.59 -6.45
CA GLY A 171 17.78 -21.76 -7.12
C GLY A 171 17.20 -20.63 -7.98
N TRP A 172 16.06 -20.05 -7.60
CA TRP A 172 15.43 -18.95 -8.31
C TRP A 172 16.37 -17.76 -8.59
N ARG A 173 17.40 -17.58 -7.75
CA ARG A 173 18.43 -16.53 -7.92
C ARG A 173 19.15 -16.60 -9.26
N ASN A 174 19.19 -17.78 -9.86
CA ASN A 174 19.85 -18.06 -11.13
C ASN A 174 18.86 -18.43 -12.26
N VAL A 175 17.58 -18.09 -12.11
CA VAL A 175 16.51 -18.46 -13.05
C VAL A 175 16.77 -17.98 -14.48
N TYR A 176 17.38 -16.80 -14.64
CA TYR A 176 17.67 -16.18 -15.94
C TYR A 176 18.86 -16.78 -16.67
N GLN A 177 19.65 -17.68 -16.05
CA GLN A 177 20.89 -18.21 -16.66
C GLN A 177 20.62 -19.24 -17.78
N THR A 178 19.55 -20.01 -17.70
CA THR A 178 19.26 -21.04 -18.69
C THR A 178 17.77 -21.11 -19.04
N LYS A 179 17.49 -21.44 -20.32
CA LYS A 179 16.11 -21.66 -20.80
C LYS A 179 15.36 -22.73 -19.98
N ARG A 180 16.06 -23.78 -19.57
CA ARG A 180 15.46 -24.86 -18.75
C ARG A 180 14.96 -24.35 -17.41
N ARG A 181 15.74 -23.50 -16.73
CA ARG A 181 15.35 -22.88 -15.47
C ARG A 181 14.19 -21.87 -15.67
N LEU A 182 14.24 -21.09 -16.74
CA LEU A 182 13.23 -20.06 -17.01
C LEU A 182 11.86 -20.68 -17.42
N ARG A 183 11.82 -21.88 -17.96
CA ARG A 183 10.64 -22.52 -18.57
C ARG A 183 9.41 -22.49 -17.67
N ARG A 184 9.56 -22.81 -16.38
CA ARG A 184 8.43 -22.82 -15.43
C ARG A 184 7.86 -21.42 -15.20
N LEU A 185 8.71 -20.42 -15.05
CA LEU A 185 8.27 -19.02 -14.93
C LEU A 185 7.57 -18.57 -16.21
N LEU A 186 8.15 -18.83 -17.38
CA LEU A 186 7.56 -18.48 -18.68
C LEU A 186 6.17 -19.09 -18.84
N PHE A 187 5.97 -20.33 -18.45
CA PHE A 187 4.65 -20.97 -18.47
C PHE A 187 3.61 -20.18 -17.68
N HIS A 188 3.94 -19.76 -16.44
CA HIS A 188 3.03 -18.97 -15.63
C HIS A 188 2.81 -17.55 -16.20
N LEU A 189 3.87 -16.89 -16.67
CA LEU A 189 3.74 -15.57 -17.27
C LEU A 189 2.86 -15.58 -18.51
N GLN A 190 3.07 -16.54 -19.43
CA GLN A 190 2.27 -16.71 -20.63
C GLN A 190 0.80 -16.99 -20.31
N ARG A 191 0.54 -17.90 -19.37
CA ARG A 191 -0.83 -18.23 -18.95
C ARG A 191 -1.54 -17.02 -18.33
N LEU A 192 -0.89 -16.31 -17.39
CA LEU A 192 -1.49 -15.18 -16.69
C LEU A 192 -1.70 -13.97 -17.62
N SER A 193 -0.77 -13.72 -18.55
CA SER A 193 -0.86 -12.58 -19.47
C SER A 193 -1.93 -12.72 -20.57
N GLN A 194 -2.57 -13.88 -20.70
CA GLN A 194 -3.69 -14.06 -21.63
C GLN A 194 -4.94 -13.28 -21.18
N THR A 195 -5.16 -13.18 -19.88
CA THR A 195 -6.37 -12.59 -19.30
C THR A 195 -6.11 -11.41 -18.38
N ASN A 196 -4.91 -11.31 -17.81
CA ASN A 196 -4.58 -10.33 -16.80
C ASN A 196 -3.30 -9.55 -17.14
N PHE A 197 -3.22 -8.32 -16.66
CA PHE A 197 -1.95 -7.61 -16.56
C PHE A 197 -1.09 -8.24 -15.45
N VAL A 198 0.16 -8.59 -15.75
CA VAL A 198 1.02 -9.33 -14.82
C VAL A 198 2.07 -8.41 -14.21
N LEU A 199 2.02 -8.24 -12.89
CA LEU A 199 3.06 -7.56 -12.12
C LEU A 199 4.06 -8.61 -11.60
N VAL A 200 5.33 -8.47 -11.98
CA VAL A 200 6.42 -9.35 -11.51
C VAL A 200 7.30 -8.60 -10.54
N PHE A 201 7.17 -8.89 -9.25
CA PHE A 201 8.00 -8.30 -8.20
C PHE A 201 9.32 -9.05 -8.08
N CYS A 202 10.42 -8.30 -8.12
CA CYS A 202 11.78 -8.78 -8.05
C CYS A 202 12.51 -8.23 -6.83
N PRO A 203 13.46 -8.98 -6.23
CA PRO A 203 14.12 -8.58 -4.99
C PRO A 203 15.14 -7.46 -5.15
N SER A 204 15.63 -7.20 -6.36
CA SER A 204 16.57 -6.12 -6.65
C SER A 204 16.48 -5.66 -8.10
N ILE A 205 16.97 -4.44 -8.37
CA ILE A 205 16.99 -3.86 -9.73
C ILE A 205 17.84 -4.73 -10.66
N VAL A 206 19.02 -5.15 -10.21
CA VAL A 206 19.93 -5.99 -11.01
C VAL A 206 19.31 -7.34 -11.38
N PHE A 207 18.62 -7.98 -10.42
CA PHE A 207 17.92 -9.23 -10.70
C PHE A 207 16.76 -9.00 -11.68
N MET A 208 15.99 -7.92 -11.49
CA MET A 208 14.86 -7.52 -12.35
C MET A 208 15.31 -7.35 -13.80
N GLU A 209 16.36 -6.57 -14.04
CA GLU A 209 16.89 -6.28 -15.38
C GLU A 209 17.39 -7.55 -16.10
N ARG A 210 18.11 -8.43 -15.38
CA ARG A 210 18.57 -9.72 -15.93
C ARG A 210 17.39 -10.64 -16.26
N LEU A 211 16.40 -10.71 -15.39
CA LEU A 211 15.22 -11.54 -15.60
C LEU A 211 14.37 -11.02 -16.76
N GLU A 212 14.09 -9.71 -16.81
CA GLU A 212 13.38 -9.08 -17.90
C GLU A 212 14.06 -9.36 -19.25
N LYS A 213 15.39 -9.13 -19.36
CA LYS A 213 16.14 -9.41 -20.56
C LYS A 213 16.01 -10.88 -21.00
N ALA A 214 16.08 -11.81 -20.04
CA ALA A 214 15.93 -13.24 -20.34
C ALA A 214 14.51 -13.58 -20.81
N VAL A 215 13.47 -12.98 -20.22
CA VAL A 215 12.07 -13.22 -20.59
C VAL A 215 11.74 -12.62 -21.95
N ARG A 216 12.25 -11.43 -22.29
CA ARG A 216 12.06 -10.78 -23.60
C ARG A 216 12.48 -11.64 -24.77
N SER A 217 13.50 -12.51 -24.61
CA SER A 217 13.92 -13.41 -25.68
C SER A 217 12.91 -14.53 -26.02
N PHE A 218 11.86 -14.70 -25.20
CA PHE A 218 10.83 -15.74 -25.37
C PHE A 218 9.42 -15.20 -25.51
N LEU A 219 9.17 -13.96 -25.15
CA LEU A 219 7.87 -13.28 -25.24
C LEU A 219 8.00 -12.07 -26.16
N LYS A 220 6.87 -11.59 -26.70
CA LYS A 220 6.87 -10.37 -27.54
C LYS A 220 7.40 -9.18 -26.76
N GLU A 221 8.44 -8.56 -27.27
CA GLU A 221 9.17 -7.49 -26.59
C GLU A 221 8.31 -6.27 -26.27
N GLU A 222 7.40 -5.92 -27.19
CA GLU A 222 6.51 -4.77 -27.10
C GLU A 222 5.52 -4.82 -25.93
N THR A 223 5.28 -6.02 -25.41
CA THR A 223 4.31 -6.24 -24.32
C THR A 223 4.93 -6.27 -22.92
N ILE A 224 6.26 -6.07 -22.83
CA ILE A 224 7.01 -6.18 -21.58
C ILE A 224 7.69 -4.86 -21.26
N THR A 225 7.67 -4.46 -20.01
CA THR A 225 8.44 -3.32 -19.50
C THR A 225 8.92 -3.57 -18.07
N SER A 226 9.87 -2.76 -17.63
CA SER A 226 10.30 -2.71 -16.22
C SER A 226 10.30 -1.31 -15.66
N VAL A 227 10.08 -1.21 -14.35
CA VAL A 227 10.07 0.05 -13.60
C VAL A 227 10.77 -0.14 -12.27
N SER A 228 11.73 0.75 -11.99
CA SER A 228 12.44 0.83 -10.71
C SER A 228 12.45 2.25 -10.15
N ALA A 229 12.96 2.41 -8.92
CA ALA A 229 13.11 3.72 -8.30
C ALA A 229 14.08 4.64 -9.05
N LYS A 230 15.03 4.06 -9.80
CA LYS A 230 16.05 4.79 -10.58
C LYS A 230 15.61 5.07 -12.03
N ASP A 231 14.42 4.63 -12.43
CA ASP A 231 13.94 4.81 -13.82
C ASP A 231 13.40 6.23 -14.01
N PRO A 232 14.03 7.08 -14.85
CA PRO A 232 13.57 8.44 -15.12
C PRO A 232 12.21 8.46 -15.84
N ALA A 233 11.90 7.42 -16.63
CA ALA A 233 10.63 7.27 -17.35
C ALA A 233 9.55 6.54 -16.51
N ARG A 234 9.75 6.37 -15.19
CA ARG A 234 8.86 5.64 -14.29
C ARG A 234 7.40 6.06 -14.44
N ILE A 235 7.13 7.37 -14.38
CA ILE A 235 5.76 7.90 -14.41
C ILE A 235 5.10 7.55 -15.73
N GLU A 236 5.79 7.81 -16.83
CA GLU A 236 5.30 7.52 -18.18
C GLU A 236 5.01 6.04 -18.40
N LYS A 237 5.93 5.16 -17.99
CA LYS A 237 5.74 3.70 -18.10
C LYS A 237 4.55 3.20 -17.27
N VAL A 238 4.36 3.73 -16.06
CA VAL A 238 3.22 3.40 -15.22
C VAL A 238 1.90 3.85 -15.86
N VAL A 239 1.85 5.04 -16.45
CA VAL A 239 0.68 5.54 -17.20
C VAL A 239 0.39 4.64 -18.41
N LYS A 240 1.42 4.30 -19.19
CA LYS A 240 1.27 3.38 -20.33
C LYS A 240 0.78 1.99 -19.89
N ALA A 241 1.25 1.48 -18.75
CA ALA A 241 0.80 0.21 -18.18
C ALA A 241 -0.69 0.27 -17.78
N ARG A 242 -1.14 1.36 -17.15
CA ARG A 242 -2.56 1.59 -16.84
C ARG A 242 -3.45 1.61 -18.09
N ASN A 243 -2.92 2.09 -19.20
CA ASN A 243 -3.60 2.16 -20.50
C ASN A 243 -3.42 0.86 -21.32
N SER A 244 -3.10 -0.26 -20.67
CA SER A 244 -2.98 -1.60 -21.28
C SER A 244 -1.98 -1.68 -22.45
N LYS A 245 -0.95 -0.80 -22.47
CA LYS A 245 0.11 -0.86 -23.49
C LYS A 245 1.10 -2.00 -23.23
N TYR A 246 1.13 -2.53 -22.01
CA TYR A 246 1.97 -3.65 -21.60
C TYR A 246 1.11 -4.77 -21.04
N GLN A 247 1.58 -6.00 -21.17
CA GLN A 247 0.98 -7.20 -20.57
C GLN A 247 1.74 -7.62 -19.30
N ILE A 248 3.05 -7.39 -19.27
CA ILE A 248 3.91 -7.78 -18.15
C ILE A 248 4.78 -6.59 -17.74
N LEU A 249 4.77 -6.28 -16.45
CA LEU A 249 5.62 -5.25 -15.86
C LEU A 249 6.47 -5.84 -14.75
N PHE A 250 7.79 -5.78 -14.94
CA PHE A 250 8.76 -6.14 -13.91
C PHE A 250 9.02 -4.93 -13.00
N THR A 251 9.08 -5.18 -11.71
CA THR A 251 9.29 -4.10 -10.73
C THR A 251 9.99 -4.64 -9.47
N THR A 252 10.43 -3.71 -8.64
CA THR A 252 10.83 -3.99 -7.26
C THR A 252 9.70 -3.59 -6.29
N THR A 253 9.94 -3.57 -5.00
CA THR A 253 8.97 -3.15 -3.99
C THR A 253 8.43 -1.71 -4.19
N ILE A 254 8.99 -0.95 -5.13
CA ILE A 254 8.54 0.43 -5.42
C ILE A 254 7.07 0.52 -5.81
N LEU A 255 6.50 -0.50 -6.43
CA LEU A 255 5.10 -0.57 -6.82
C LEU A 255 4.22 -1.40 -5.85
N GLU A 256 4.73 -1.73 -4.66
CA GLU A 256 3.89 -2.38 -3.64
C GLU A 256 2.79 -1.46 -3.09
N ARG A 257 2.94 -0.14 -3.25
CA ARG A 257 2.01 0.90 -2.79
C ARG A 257 1.84 2.00 -3.84
N GLY A 258 0.84 2.87 -3.69
CA GLY A 258 0.69 4.12 -4.47
C GLY A 258 0.19 3.98 -5.91
N VAL A 259 -0.01 2.78 -6.47
CA VAL A 259 -0.50 2.60 -7.86
C VAL A 259 -1.58 1.53 -7.92
N THR A 260 -2.65 1.78 -8.66
CA THR A 260 -3.71 0.79 -8.89
C THR A 260 -3.78 0.45 -10.38
N PHE A 261 -3.82 -0.84 -10.68
CA PHE A 261 -4.05 -1.39 -12.01
C PHE A 261 -5.33 -2.23 -11.99
N GLU A 262 -6.00 -2.34 -13.12
CA GLU A 262 -7.15 -3.22 -13.30
C GLU A 262 -6.68 -4.58 -13.84
N ASN A 263 -7.47 -5.62 -13.58
CA ASN A 263 -7.22 -6.97 -14.09
C ASN A 263 -5.80 -7.49 -13.85
N VAL A 264 -5.36 -7.48 -12.59
CA VAL A 264 -3.97 -7.79 -12.21
C VAL A 264 -3.83 -9.22 -11.71
N SER A 265 -2.79 -9.90 -12.17
CA SER A 265 -2.17 -11.03 -11.48
C SER A 265 -0.76 -10.65 -11.01
N VAL A 266 -0.32 -11.24 -9.92
CA VAL A 266 0.95 -10.91 -9.28
C VAL A 266 1.84 -12.13 -9.20
N VAL A 267 3.10 -11.95 -9.56
CA VAL A 267 4.19 -12.93 -9.39
C VAL A 267 5.27 -12.29 -8.51
N VAL A 268 5.65 -12.95 -7.43
CA VAL A 268 6.79 -12.54 -6.59
C VAL A 268 7.92 -13.51 -6.80
N MET A 269 9.02 -13.06 -7.41
CA MET A 269 10.23 -13.86 -7.61
C MET A 269 11.13 -13.77 -6.39
N GLY A 270 11.37 -14.92 -5.75
CA GLY A 270 12.16 -15.00 -4.54
C GLY A 270 11.44 -14.40 -3.34
N ALA A 271 10.20 -14.81 -3.09
CA ALA A 271 9.40 -14.34 -1.95
C ALA A 271 10.07 -14.59 -0.59
N ASP A 272 11.08 -15.48 -0.54
CA ASP A 272 11.94 -15.75 0.60
C ASP A 272 13.11 -14.75 0.76
N HIS A 273 13.29 -13.81 -0.18
CA HIS A 273 14.35 -12.80 -0.06
C HIS A 273 13.99 -11.80 1.07
N PRO A 274 14.98 -11.36 1.91
CA PRO A 274 14.75 -10.47 3.06
C PRO A 274 14.06 -9.15 2.73
N VAL A 275 14.14 -8.65 1.50
CA VAL A 275 13.43 -7.43 1.06
C VAL A 275 11.91 -7.60 1.13
N PHE A 276 11.41 -8.82 0.99
CA PHE A 276 9.98 -9.12 1.07
C PHE A 276 9.59 -9.43 2.53
N SER A 277 9.37 -8.39 3.31
CA SER A 277 8.79 -8.52 4.66
C SER A 277 7.36 -9.08 4.59
N LYS A 278 6.81 -9.48 5.74
CA LYS A 278 5.39 -9.84 5.88
C LYS A 278 4.49 -8.75 5.29
N SER A 279 4.74 -7.49 5.67
CA SER A 279 3.98 -6.33 5.22
C SER A 279 4.04 -6.18 3.69
N ALA A 280 5.24 -6.22 3.10
CA ALA A 280 5.42 -6.14 1.65
C ALA A 280 4.63 -7.25 0.92
N LEU A 281 4.71 -8.50 1.37
CA LEU A 281 3.99 -9.62 0.75
C LEU A 281 2.48 -9.47 0.83
N VAL A 282 1.92 -9.00 1.95
CA VAL A 282 0.49 -8.73 2.09
C VAL A 282 0.04 -7.58 1.19
N GLN A 283 0.82 -6.49 1.13
CA GLN A 283 0.53 -5.33 0.27
C GLN A 283 0.58 -5.71 -1.22
N ILE A 284 1.58 -6.49 -1.61
CA ILE A 284 1.73 -7.01 -2.97
C ILE A 284 0.56 -7.92 -3.35
N ALA A 285 0.19 -8.88 -2.48
CA ALA A 285 -0.98 -9.74 -2.70
C ALA A 285 -2.27 -8.93 -2.83
N GLY A 286 -2.40 -7.88 -2.03
CA GLY A 286 -3.54 -6.96 -2.06
C GLY A 286 -3.70 -6.14 -3.34
N ARG A 287 -2.75 -6.21 -4.28
CA ARG A 287 -2.87 -5.59 -5.61
C ARG A 287 -3.89 -6.29 -6.50
N VAL A 288 -4.05 -7.60 -6.32
CA VAL A 288 -4.94 -8.41 -7.14
C VAL A 288 -6.39 -8.14 -6.76
N ASP A 289 -7.26 -8.04 -7.75
CA ASP A 289 -8.71 -7.81 -7.61
C ASP A 289 -9.05 -6.59 -6.74
N ARG A 290 -8.27 -5.50 -6.90
CA ARG A 290 -8.43 -4.28 -6.10
C ARG A 290 -9.51 -3.34 -6.65
N LYS A 291 -9.74 -3.35 -7.97
CA LYS A 291 -10.67 -2.46 -8.67
C LYS A 291 -11.28 -3.17 -9.89
N GLY A 292 -12.48 -2.76 -10.26
CA GLY A 292 -13.18 -3.29 -11.43
C GLY A 292 -13.96 -4.59 -11.17
N PRO A 293 -14.49 -5.24 -12.21
CA PRO A 293 -15.15 -6.53 -12.10
C PRO A 293 -14.15 -7.62 -11.69
N PHE A 294 -14.66 -8.72 -11.10
CA PHE A 294 -13.82 -9.86 -10.73
C PHE A 294 -13.19 -10.50 -11.98
N ASN A 295 -11.87 -10.68 -11.95
CA ASN A 295 -11.08 -11.06 -13.12
C ASN A 295 -10.25 -12.34 -12.95
N HIS A 296 -10.52 -13.13 -11.92
CA HIS A 296 -9.77 -14.36 -11.60
C HIS A 296 -8.25 -14.16 -11.47
N GLY A 297 -7.81 -12.97 -11.00
CA GLY A 297 -6.41 -12.68 -10.77
C GLY A 297 -5.79 -13.62 -9.74
N GLU A 298 -4.52 -13.95 -9.94
CA GLU A 298 -3.77 -14.86 -9.09
C GLU A 298 -2.58 -14.16 -8.42
N VAL A 299 -2.17 -14.69 -7.27
CA VAL A 299 -0.95 -14.29 -6.56
C VAL A 299 -0.04 -15.50 -6.46
N LEU A 300 1.12 -15.46 -7.11
CA LEU A 300 2.09 -16.55 -7.10
C LEU A 300 3.37 -16.13 -6.38
N PHE A 301 3.75 -16.83 -5.32
CA PHE A 301 5.00 -16.64 -4.59
C PHE A 301 5.99 -17.73 -4.98
N PHE A 302 6.99 -17.37 -5.80
CA PHE A 302 8.11 -18.24 -6.13
C PHE A 302 9.15 -18.13 -5.02
N TYR A 303 9.50 -19.24 -4.40
CA TYR A 303 10.39 -19.30 -3.25
C TYR A 303 11.26 -20.56 -3.25
N ASP A 304 12.40 -20.50 -2.62
CA ASP A 304 13.31 -21.64 -2.36
C ASP A 304 13.16 -22.12 -0.90
N GLN A 305 13.05 -21.18 0.04
CA GLN A 305 12.94 -21.45 1.46
C GLN A 305 11.65 -20.86 2.04
N ALA A 306 10.92 -21.67 2.81
CA ALA A 306 9.69 -21.23 3.48
C ALA A 306 10.01 -20.36 4.71
N THR A 307 10.10 -19.04 4.51
CA THR A 307 10.41 -18.06 5.57
C THR A 307 9.21 -17.80 6.48
N SER A 308 9.47 -17.25 7.67
CA SER A 308 8.42 -16.78 8.57
C SER A 308 7.60 -15.63 7.97
N ALA A 309 8.20 -14.78 7.14
CA ALA A 309 7.52 -13.69 6.44
C ALA A 309 6.42 -14.22 5.49
N ILE A 310 6.72 -15.23 4.68
CA ILE A 310 5.75 -15.88 3.79
C ILE A 310 4.60 -16.48 4.61
N ARG A 311 4.91 -17.25 5.65
CA ARG A 311 3.88 -17.91 6.48
C ARG A 311 2.98 -16.88 7.17
N LYS A 312 3.57 -15.86 7.83
CA LYS A 312 2.82 -14.80 8.49
C LYS A 312 1.94 -14.00 7.52
N ALA A 313 2.41 -13.72 6.30
CA ALA A 313 1.63 -13.03 5.28
C ALA A 313 0.37 -13.83 4.87
N ILE A 314 0.52 -15.12 4.61
CA ILE A 314 -0.60 -16.00 4.26
C ILE A 314 -1.60 -16.10 5.42
N LEU A 315 -1.12 -16.31 6.64
CA LEU A 315 -1.97 -16.39 7.82
C LEU A 315 -2.76 -15.11 8.07
N GLU A 316 -2.13 -13.93 7.87
CA GLU A 316 -2.81 -12.64 8.01
C GLU A 316 -3.92 -12.47 6.96
N ILE A 317 -3.65 -12.79 5.69
CA ILE A 317 -4.65 -12.75 4.62
C ILE A 317 -5.83 -13.69 4.92
N GLN A 318 -5.54 -14.91 5.36
CA GLN A 318 -6.57 -15.89 5.73
C GLN A 318 -7.39 -15.45 6.95
N ALA A 319 -6.74 -14.84 7.95
CA ALA A 319 -7.40 -14.32 9.14
C ALA A 319 -8.36 -13.17 8.78
N MET A 320 -7.92 -12.23 7.94
CA MET A 320 -8.79 -11.14 7.45
C MET A 320 -9.96 -11.66 6.63
N ASN A 321 -9.74 -12.66 5.77
CA ASN A 321 -10.83 -13.29 5.01
C ASN A 321 -11.84 -14.01 5.91
N ARG A 322 -11.42 -14.62 7.03
CA ARG A 322 -12.34 -15.20 8.01
C ARG A 322 -13.18 -14.13 8.71
N LEU A 323 -12.55 -13.07 9.19
CA LEU A 323 -13.26 -11.94 9.79
C LEU A 323 -14.25 -11.30 8.82
N ALA A 324 -13.88 -11.19 7.54
CA ALA A 324 -14.79 -10.68 6.50
C ALA A 324 -16.05 -11.53 6.34
N LYS A 325 -15.91 -12.86 6.38
CA LYS A 325 -17.06 -13.79 6.32
C LYS A 325 -17.96 -13.67 7.54
N GLU A 326 -17.36 -13.53 8.74
CA GLU A 326 -18.10 -13.35 10.00
C GLU A 326 -18.91 -12.04 9.96
N TRP A 327 -18.31 -10.94 9.46
CA TRP A 327 -19.01 -9.67 9.33
C TRP A 327 -20.20 -9.76 8.38
N LEU A 328 -20.01 -10.33 7.18
CA LEU A 328 -21.10 -10.50 6.22
C LEU A 328 -22.23 -11.39 6.76
N ALA A 329 -21.91 -12.38 7.60
CA ALA A 329 -22.90 -13.24 8.22
C ALA A 329 -23.67 -12.53 9.37
N SER A 330 -23.10 -11.50 9.99
CA SER A 330 -23.75 -10.74 11.07
C SER A 330 -24.65 -9.59 10.58
N GLU A 331 -24.58 -9.23 9.29
CA GLU A 331 -25.44 -8.23 8.66
C GLU A 331 -26.72 -8.83 8.03
N VAL A 332 -26.84 -10.16 8.03
CA VAL A 332 -28.02 -10.92 7.57
C VAL A 332 -28.85 -11.36 8.78
#